data_2f6443b2269efe3e07e0e38d0d8f3903
#
_entry.id   2f6443b2269efe3e07e0e38d0d8f3903
#
_cell.length_a   1.000
_cell.length_b   1.000
_cell.length_c   1.000
_cell.angle_alpha   90.00
_cell.angle_beta   90.00
_cell.angle_gamma   90.00
#
_symmetry.space_group_name_H-M   'P 1'
#
loop_
_entity.id
_entity.type
_entity.pdbx_description
1 polymer ?
#
loop_
_entity_poly.entity_id
_entity_poly.type
_entity_poly.pdbx_seq_one_letter_code
_entity_poly.pdbx_strand_id
1 'polypeptide(L)'
;MSEVSSKELYEVKRTLEELSQKRGRGTELVSVYIPPDKQISDVVKHMREELSQSANIKSKSTKKNVQSAIEVIMQRMKLFPRQPEKGLVLFVGMIPKGGPGTEKMETYVFEPPETVQTYIYHCNSEFYL
;
A
#
# COMPACT_ATOMS: atom_id res chain seq x y z
N MET A 1 21.39 -14.59 6.19
CA MET A 1 20.77 -14.25 4.92
C MET A 1 19.53 -15.10 4.72
N SER A 2 18.42 -14.48 4.49
CA SER A 2 17.18 -15.23 4.31
C SER A 2 16.98 -15.58 2.84
N GLU A 3 16.72 -16.83 2.56
CA GLU A 3 16.32 -17.27 1.23
C GLU A 3 14.82 -17.35 1.18
N VAL A 4 14.25 -16.88 0.10
CA VAL A 4 12.81 -16.98 -0.13
C VAL A 4 12.51 -18.39 -0.59
N SER A 5 11.64 -19.09 0.14
CA SER A 5 11.25 -20.44 -0.23
C SER A 5 10.36 -20.42 -1.48
N SER A 6 10.30 -21.56 -2.17
CA SER A 6 9.42 -21.69 -3.34
C SER A 6 7.96 -21.43 -2.98
N LYS A 7 7.55 -21.82 -1.78
CA LYS A 7 6.20 -21.59 -1.27
C LYS A 7 5.92 -20.10 -1.08
N GLU A 8 6.85 -19.37 -0.46
CA GLU A 8 6.72 -17.94 -0.26
C GLU A 8 6.64 -17.20 -1.60
N LEU A 9 7.49 -17.56 -2.54
CA LEU A 9 7.49 -16.96 -3.86
C LEU A 9 6.16 -17.21 -4.59
N TYR A 10 5.63 -18.41 -4.47
CA TYR A 10 4.32 -18.75 -5.06
C TYR A 10 3.21 -17.90 -4.45
N GLU A 11 3.21 -17.74 -3.13
CA GLU A 11 2.21 -16.94 -2.43
C GLU A 11 2.27 -15.48 -2.84
N VAL A 12 3.47 -14.92 -2.98
CA VAL A 12 3.65 -13.54 -3.44
C VAL A 12 3.12 -13.38 -4.86
N LYS A 13 3.46 -14.28 -5.77
CA LYS A 13 2.96 -14.24 -7.14
C LYS A 13 1.44 -14.30 -7.19
N ARG A 14 0.86 -15.19 -6.41
CA ARG A 14 -0.60 -15.33 -6.34
C ARG A 14 -1.25 -14.06 -5.84
N THR A 15 -0.68 -13.45 -4.79
CA THR A 15 -1.17 -12.18 -4.25
C THR A 15 -1.11 -11.09 -5.31
N LEU A 16 -0.01 -10.97 -6.03
CA LEU A 16 0.13 -9.97 -7.08
C LEU A 16 -0.87 -10.18 -8.21
N GLU A 17 -1.14 -11.43 -8.58
CA GLU A 17 -2.15 -11.74 -9.58
C GLU A 17 -3.54 -11.29 -9.13
N GLU A 18 -3.88 -11.55 -7.88
CA GLU A 18 -5.15 -11.10 -7.31
C GLU A 18 -5.23 -9.58 -7.30
N LEU A 19 -4.16 -8.90 -6.88
CA LEU A 19 -4.12 -7.44 -6.82
C LEU A 19 -4.23 -6.82 -8.21
N SER A 20 -3.70 -7.48 -9.25
CA SER A 20 -3.79 -6.98 -10.62
C SER A 20 -5.23 -6.92 -11.12
N GLN A 21 -6.14 -7.68 -10.52
CA GLN A 21 -7.56 -7.69 -10.88
C GLN A 21 -8.37 -6.64 -10.12
N LYS A 22 -7.77 -6.00 -9.11
CA LYS A 22 -8.48 -5.03 -8.27
C LYS A 22 -8.49 -3.66 -8.92
N ARG A 23 -9.61 -2.97 -8.78
CA ARG A 23 -9.78 -1.60 -9.29
C ARG A 23 -10.53 -0.77 -8.26
N GLY A 24 -10.11 0.49 -8.12
CA GLY A 24 -10.85 1.46 -7.34
C GLY A 24 -11.78 2.27 -8.24
N ARG A 25 -12.58 3.13 -7.65
CA ARG A 25 -13.50 4.01 -8.39
C ARG A 25 -12.84 5.30 -8.88
N GLY A 26 -11.63 5.57 -8.41
CA GLY A 26 -10.86 6.75 -8.77
C GLY A 26 -9.42 6.53 -8.36
N THR A 27 -8.82 7.50 -7.67
CA THR A 27 -7.44 7.42 -7.21
C THR A 27 -7.40 6.93 -5.76
N GLU A 28 -7.99 5.76 -5.51
CA GLU A 28 -8.26 5.27 -4.16
C GLU A 28 -7.33 4.15 -3.69
N LEU A 29 -6.55 3.58 -4.60
CA LEU A 29 -5.64 2.47 -4.28
C LEU A 29 -4.23 3.00 -4.11
N VAL A 30 -3.68 2.80 -2.92
CA VAL A 30 -2.37 3.31 -2.54
C VAL A 30 -1.37 2.18 -2.52
N SER A 31 -0.24 2.38 -3.18
CA SER A 31 0.87 1.42 -3.22
C SER A 31 2.12 2.11 -2.68
N VAL A 32 2.82 1.45 -1.74
CA VAL A 32 4.05 2.00 -1.17
C VAL A 32 5.11 0.92 -1.19
N TYR A 33 6.27 1.25 -1.78
CA TYR A 33 7.44 0.39 -1.80
C TYR A 33 8.54 1.08 -1.00
N ILE A 34 9.01 0.42 0.05
CA ILE A 34 9.96 1.03 0.98
C ILE A 34 11.27 0.24 0.98
N PRO A 35 12.38 0.85 0.53
CA PRO A 35 13.70 0.19 0.58
C PRO A 35 14.13 -0.07 2.02
N PRO A 36 14.98 -1.07 2.27
CA PRO A 36 15.42 -1.40 3.63
C PRO A 36 16.23 -0.31 4.31
N ASP A 37 16.84 0.59 3.54
CA ASP A 37 17.63 1.71 4.08
C ASP A 37 16.79 2.99 4.30
N LYS A 38 15.53 2.99 3.91
CA LYS A 38 14.63 4.13 4.14
C LYS A 38 14.11 4.11 5.56
N GLN A 39 14.23 5.21 6.28
CA GLN A 39 13.76 5.27 7.67
C GLN A 39 12.24 5.33 7.73
N ILE A 40 11.66 4.56 8.64
CA ILE A 40 10.21 4.51 8.83
C ILE A 40 9.66 5.90 9.19
N SER A 41 10.40 6.67 10.00
CA SER A 41 9.99 8.02 10.36
C SER A 41 9.84 8.93 9.15
N ASP A 42 10.69 8.76 8.13
CA ASP A 42 10.57 9.55 6.90
C ASP A 42 9.34 9.13 6.08
N VAL A 43 9.02 7.85 6.09
CA VAL A 43 7.82 7.36 5.42
C VAL A 43 6.56 7.92 6.09
N VAL A 44 6.52 7.88 7.42
CA VAL A 44 5.39 8.42 8.19
C VAL A 44 5.22 9.92 7.93
N LYS A 45 6.33 10.65 7.89
CA LYS A 45 6.30 12.08 7.56
C LYS A 45 5.72 12.32 6.18
N HIS A 46 6.16 11.55 5.18
CA HIS A 46 5.63 11.66 3.83
C HIS A 46 4.12 11.34 3.80
N MET A 47 3.69 10.32 4.55
CA MET A 47 2.28 9.97 4.61
C MET A 47 1.45 11.12 5.21
N ARG A 48 1.97 11.83 6.22
CA ARG A 48 1.29 13.00 6.77
C ARG A 48 1.16 14.12 5.74
N GLU A 49 2.20 14.33 4.93
CA GLU A 49 2.16 15.31 3.85
C GLU A 49 1.11 14.93 2.80
N GLU A 50 1.05 13.65 2.42
CA GLU A 50 0.05 13.17 1.47
C GLU A 50 -1.36 13.27 2.04
N LEU A 51 -1.52 13.00 3.33
CA LEU A 51 -2.79 13.14 4.01
C LEU A 51 -3.27 14.60 3.96
N SER A 52 -2.36 15.54 4.19
CA SER A 52 -2.67 16.97 4.12
C SER A 52 -3.07 17.37 2.70
N GLN A 53 -2.32 16.91 1.68
CA GLN A 53 -2.63 17.22 0.29
C GLN A 53 -3.95 16.60 -0.17
N SER A 54 -4.33 15.47 0.40
CA SER A 54 -5.57 14.79 0.04
C SER A 54 -6.81 15.63 0.36
N ALA A 55 -6.69 16.61 1.23
CA ALA A 55 -7.79 17.55 1.54
C ALA A 55 -8.24 18.32 0.30
N ASN A 56 -7.39 18.43 -0.72
CA ASN A 56 -7.69 19.12 -1.97
C ASN A 56 -8.45 18.27 -2.99
N ILE A 57 -8.66 16.99 -2.70
CA ILE A 57 -9.43 16.11 -3.58
C ILE A 57 -10.89 16.57 -3.61
N LYS A 58 -11.42 16.77 -4.82
CA LYS A 58 -12.76 17.33 -4.99
C LYS A 58 -13.88 16.36 -4.64
N SER A 59 -13.75 15.09 -5.02
CA SER A 59 -14.74 14.08 -4.69
C SER A 59 -14.66 13.73 -3.21
N LYS A 60 -15.75 13.92 -2.47
CA LYS A 60 -15.78 13.64 -1.03
C LYS A 60 -15.54 12.16 -0.72
N SER A 61 -16.11 11.27 -1.53
CA SER A 61 -15.92 9.83 -1.32
C SER A 61 -14.49 9.41 -1.61
N THR A 62 -13.91 9.90 -2.71
CA THR A 62 -12.52 9.61 -3.04
C THR A 62 -11.58 10.16 -1.97
N LYS A 63 -11.82 11.40 -1.53
CA LYS A 63 -11.02 12.01 -0.47
C LYS A 63 -11.05 11.17 0.80
N LYS A 64 -12.23 10.76 1.25
CA LYS A 64 -12.38 9.93 2.44
C LYS A 64 -11.63 8.60 2.30
N ASN A 65 -11.75 7.97 1.13
CA ASN A 65 -11.14 6.67 0.89
C ASN A 65 -9.61 6.76 0.84
N VAL A 66 -9.08 7.79 0.20
CA VAL A 66 -7.63 8.04 0.16
C VAL A 66 -7.10 8.34 1.56
N GLN A 67 -7.79 9.20 2.31
CA GLN A 67 -7.39 9.53 3.67
C GLN A 67 -7.39 8.30 4.57
N SER A 68 -8.42 7.46 4.46
CA SER A 68 -8.50 6.24 5.24
C SER A 68 -7.35 5.28 4.90
N ALA A 69 -7.02 5.14 3.61
CA ALA A 69 -5.92 4.27 3.19
C ALA A 69 -4.58 4.76 3.74
N ILE A 70 -4.33 6.07 3.67
CA ILE A 70 -3.08 6.66 4.18
C ILE A 70 -2.99 6.45 5.70
N GLU A 71 -4.09 6.63 6.42
CA GLU A 71 -4.11 6.42 7.87
C GLU A 71 -3.83 4.97 8.24
N VAL A 72 -4.36 4.01 7.48
CA VAL A 72 -4.06 2.60 7.67
C VAL A 72 -2.56 2.33 7.47
N ILE A 73 -1.97 2.90 6.42
CA ILE A 73 -0.54 2.76 6.15
C ILE A 73 0.28 3.29 7.35
N MET A 74 -0.07 4.46 7.85
CA MET A 74 0.64 5.05 9.00
C MET A 74 0.56 4.16 10.23
N GLN A 75 -0.61 3.57 10.50
CA GLN A 75 -0.77 2.67 11.63
C GLN A 75 0.04 1.38 11.44
N ARG A 76 0.06 0.84 10.22
CA ARG A 76 0.84 -0.36 9.94
C ARG A 76 2.34 -0.12 10.08
N MET A 77 2.80 1.08 9.72
CA MET A 77 4.20 1.45 9.88
C MET A 77 4.67 1.37 11.33
N LYS A 78 3.80 1.63 12.28
CA LYS A 78 4.12 1.55 13.71
C LYS A 78 4.46 0.15 14.19
N LEU A 79 4.07 -0.87 13.44
CA LEU A 79 4.38 -2.26 13.76
C LEU A 79 5.79 -2.67 13.32
N PHE A 80 6.49 -1.78 12.60
CA PHE A 80 7.82 -2.04 12.09
C PHE A 80 8.79 -0.99 12.62
N PRO A 81 9.35 -1.18 13.83
CA PRO A 81 10.37 -0.26 14.34
C PRO A 81 11.63 -0.25 13.47
N ARG A 82 11.83 -1.33 12.71
CA ARG A 82 12.83 -1.45 11.67
C ARG A 82 12.21 -2.11 10.45
N GLN A 83 12.65 -1.72 9.25
CA GLN A 83 12.23 -2.42 8.07
C GLN A 83 12.80 -3.84 8.03
N PRO A 84 12.06 -4.78 7.40
CA PRO A 84 12.63 -6.06 7.02
C PRO A 84 13.84 -5.92 6.11
N GLU A 85 14.64 -6.95 6.03
CA GLU A 85 15.92 -6.96 5.31
C GLU A 85 15.79 -6.55 3.85
N LYS A 86 14.71 -6.93 3.19
CA LYS A 86 14.48 -6.63 1.77
C LYS A 86 13.56 -5.44 1.56
N GLY A 87 13.18 -4.77 2.64
CA GLY A 87 12.24 -3.67 2.57
C GLY A 87 10.82 -4.12 2.82
N LEU A 88 9.86 -3.27 2.48
CA LEU A 88 8.46 -3.50 2.80
C LEU A 88 7.59 -3.01 1.66
N VAL A 89 6.52 -3.75 1.38
CA VAL A 89 5.54 -3.37 0.35
C VAL A 89 4.16 -3.34 0.98
N LEU A 90 3.42 -2.25 0.71
CA LEU A 90 2.05 -2.08 1.19
C LEU A 90 1.13 -1.75 0.03
N PHE A 91 -0.01 -2.43 0.00
CA PHE A 91 -1.10 -2.12 -0.93
C PHE A 91 -2.35 -1.95 -0.09
N VAL A 92 -2.93 -0.75 -0.10
CA VAL A 92 -4.09 -0.42 0.74
C VAL A 92 -5.10 0.37 -0.08
N GLY A 93 -6.37 0.03 0.04
CA GLY A 93 -7.39 0.81 -0.62
C GLY A 93 -8.78 0.22 -0.49
N MET A 94 -9.77 1.02 -0.89
CA MET A 94 -11.17 0.61 -0.92
C MET A 94 -11.46 -0.13 -2.21
N ILE A 95 -11.88 -1.37 -2.09
CA ILE A 95 -12.20 -2.22 -3.23
C ILE A 95 -13.71 -2.43 -3.29
N PRO A 96 -14.37 -2.10 -4.41
CA PRO A 96 -15.79 -2.42 -4.58
C PRO A 96 -16.02 -3.93 -4.60
N LYS A 97 -17.06 -4.39 -3.91
CA LYS A 97 -17.42 -5.81 -3.82
C LYS A 97 -18.71 -6.12 -4.57
N GLY A 98 -19.07 -5.28 -5.54
CA GLY A 98 -20.30 -5.45 -6.31
C GLY A 98 -21.05 -4.14 -6.40
N GLY A 99 -22.20 -4.04 -5.78
CA GLY A 99 -23.05 -2.86 -5.86
C GLY A 99 -22.57 -1.68 -5.02
N PRO A 100 -23.24 -0.54 -5.12
CA PRO A 100 -22.93 0.64 -4.30
C PRO A 100 -22.99 0.33 -2.81
N GLY A 101 -22.08 0.92 -2.05
CA GLY A 101 -22.02 0.72 -0.61
C GLY A 101 -21.38 -0.57 -0.16
N THR A 102 -20.81 -1.33 -1.10
CA THR A 102 -20.16 -2.61 -0.80
C THR A 102 -18.65 -2.52 -0.76
N GLU A 103 -18.08 -1.33 -0.83
CA GLU A 103 -16.64 -1.13 -0.78
C GLU A 103 -16.08 -1.59 0.56
N LYS A 104 -14.92 -2.21 0.51
CA LYS A 104 -14.23 -2.67 1.70
C LYS A 104 -12.76 -2.29 1.63
N MET A 105 -12.21 -1.82 2.75
CA MET A 105 -10.78 -1.53 2.85
C MET A 105 -10.01 -2.84 2.84
N GLU A 106 -9.11 -3.00 1.89
CA GLU A 106 -8.20 -4.13 1.82
C GLU A 106 -6.78 -3.65 2.08
N THR A 107 -6.04 -4.43 2.85
CA THR A 107 -4.68 -4.09 3.26
C THR A 107 -3.78 -5.30 3.04
N TYR A 108 -2.70 -5.08 2.30
CA TYR A 108 -1.69 -6.10 2.05
C TYR A 108 -0.34 -5.54 2.44
N VAL A 109 0.34 -6.19 3.37
CA VAL A 109 1.66 -5.77 3.85
C VAL A 109 2.57 -6.98 3.85
N PHE A 110 3.71 -6.89 3.16
CA PHE A 110 4.64 -8.03 3.09
C PHE A 110 6.06 -7.60 2.77
N GLU A 111 7.00 -8.46 3.13
CA GLU A 111 8.38 -8.35 2.69
C GLU A 111 8.50 -8.97 1.31
N PRO A 112 9.01 -8.24 0.30
CA PRO A 112 9.09 -8.79 -1.05
C PRO A 112 10.20 -9.82 -1.17
N PRO A 113 10.13 -10.71 -2.19
CA PRO A 113 11.18 -11.71 -2.43
C PRO A 113 12.49 -11.09 -2.91
N GLU A 114 12.45 -9.92 -3.54
CA GLU A 114 13.63 -9.19 -3.99
C GLU A 114 13.69 -7.85 -3.26
N THR A 115 14.90 -7.37 -3.00
CA THR A 115 15.11 -6.11 -2.28
C THR A 115 14.50 -4.95 -3.04
N VAL A 116 13.72 -4.12 -2.33
CA VAL A 116 13.17 -2.87 -2.89
C VAL A 116 14.33 -1.91 -3.11
N GLN A 117 14.47 -1.41 -4.34
CA GLN A 117 15.57 -0.52 -4.72
C GLN A 117 15.21 0.94 -4.55
N THR A 118 13.94 1.30 -4.76
CA THR A 118 13.51 2.69 -4.82
C THR A 118 12.24 2.88 -4.01
N TYR A 119 12.18 3.96 -3.24
CA TYR A 119 10.95 4.33 -2.53
C TYR A 119 9.91 4.80 -3.54
N ILE A 120 8.74 4.19 -3.51
CA ILE A 120 7.62 4.52 -4.40
C ILE A 120 6.37 4.75 -3.57
N TYR A 121 5.69 5.85 -3.84
CA TYR A 121 4.33 6.10 -3.38
C TYR A 121 3.46 6.33 -4.61
N HIS A 122 2.39 5.56 -4.75
CA HIS A 122 1.52 5.63 -5.91
C HIS A 122 0.07 5.56 -5.45
N CYS A 123 -0.76 6.48 -5.93
CA CYS A 123 -2.19 6.52 -5.60
C CYS A 123 -2.96 6.63 -6.91
N ASN A 124 -3.74 5.58 -7.24
CA ASN A 124 -4.46 5.53 -8.52
C ASN A 124 -5.62 4.54 -8.40
N SER A 125 -6.34 4.35 -9.50
CA SER A 125 -7.43 3.37 -9.56
C SER A 125 -6.93 1.93 -9.61
N GLU A 126 -5.64 1.73 -9.84
CA GLU A 126 -4.98 0.43 -9.85
C GLU A 126 -3.80 0.44 -8.90
N PHE A 127 -3.48 -0.73 -8.34
CA PHE A 127 -2.25 -0.85 -7.58
C PHE A 127 -1.04 -0.81 -8.52
N TYR A 128 0.05 -0.24 -8.04
CA TYR A 128 1.31 -0.19 -8.77
C TYR A 128 2.07 -1.50 -8.49
N LEU A 129 2.11 -2.38 -9.45
CA LEU A 129 2.72 -3.71 -9.29
C LEU A 129 4.05 -3.88 -10.10
#